data_9174f7350569ba91fbcd195290988000
#
_entry.id   9174f7350569ba91fbcd195290988000
#
_cell.length_a   1.000
_cell.length_b   1.000
_cell.length_c   1.000
_cell.angle_alpha   90.00
_cell.angle_beta   90.00
_cell.angle_gamma   90.00
#
_symmetry.space_group_name_H-M   'P 1'
#
loop_
_entity.id
_entity.type
_entity.pdbx_description
1 polymer ?
#
loop_
_entity_poly.entity_id
_entity_poly.type
_entity_poly.pdbx_seq_one_letter_code
_entity_poly.pdbx_strand_id
1 'polypeptide(L)'
;MTAQDRALIFYDTETTGINKDFSQIIQCGSIKTDLKLNTLASQNISSSPLPWIIPQPKAFLTNKKTHLFNINNSHYQMIKDIHLQWREWTQDIEGIFISYNGHSFDDELLRRQFFSNLFEPYITNTNGNSRLDLMLMMHNIATFFQSSFEFPL
;
A
#
# COMPACT_ATOMS: atom_id res chain seq x y z
N MET A 1 22.22 -15.12 1.60
CA MET A 1 20.79 -15.13 1.25
C MET A 1 20.66 -15.60 -0.18
N THR A 2 19.99 -16.71 -0.40
CA THR A 2 19.72 -17.21 -1.75
C THR A 2 18.54 -16.44 -2.33
N ALA A 3 18.41 -16.39 -3.66
CA ALA A 3 17.27 -15.71 -4.33
C ALA A 3 15.89 -16.29 -3.94
N GLN A 4 15.85 -17.40 -3.19
CA GLN A 4 14.65 -18.05 -2.70
C GLN A 4 14.07 -17.41 -1.42
N ASP A 5 14.83 -16.51 -0.76
CA ASP A 5 14.45 -15.93 0.54
C ASP A 5 13.76 -14.57 0.39
N ARG A 6 13.18 -14.27 -0.78
CA ARG A 6 12.54 -12.99 -1.08
C ARG A 6 11.14 -13.14 -1.64
N ALA A 7 10.26 -12.22 -1.31
CA ALA A 7 8.95 -12.08 -1.94
C ALA A 7 8.70 -10.63 -2.36
N LEU A 8 7.94 -10.47 -3.45
CA LEU A 8 7.44 -9.16 -3.85
C LEU A 8 6.04 -8.97 -3.26
N ILE A 9 5.80 -7.82 -2.66
CA ILE A 9 4.51 -7.46 -2.06
C ILE A 9 4.02 -6.20 -2.74
N PHE A 10 3.15 -6.37 -3.72
CA PHE A 10 2.47 -5.26 -4.40
C PHE A 10 1.33 -4.78 -3.54
N TYR A 11 1.17 -3.47 -3.39
CA TYR A 11 0.07 -2.89 -2.64
C TYR A 11 -0.37 -1.55 -3.21
N ASP A 12 -1.64 -1.24 -2.96
CA ASP A 12 -2.29 0.01 -3.33
C ASP A 12 -3.36 0.35 -2.29
N THR A 13 -3.62 1.64 -2.07
CA THR A 13 -4.61 2.09 -1.09
C THR A 13 -5.65 3.01 -1.72
N GLU A 14 -6.88 2.87 -1.24
CA GLU A 14 -7.94 3.83 -1.50
C GLU A 14 -8.21 4.66 -0.24
N THR A 15 -8.39 5.95 -0.42
CA THR A 15 -8.45 6.89 0.68
C THR A 15 -9.65 7.81 0.61
N THR A 16 -9.96 8.47 1.72
CA THR A 16 -11.01 9.49 1.79
C THR A 16 -10.63 10.82 1.14
N GLY A 17 -9.37 10.99 0.72
CA GLY A 17 -8.89 12.21 0.08
C GLY A 17 -7.37 12.20 -0.13
N ILE A 18 -6.85 13.29 -0.70
CA ILE A 18 -5.43 13.43 -1.03
C ILE A 18 -4.59 14.09 0.06
N ASN A 19 -5.21 14.66 1.08
CA ASN A 19 -4.49 15.31 2.19
C ASN A 19 -4.06 14.25 3.20
N LYS A 20 -2.76 13.99 3.30
CA LYS A 20 -2.20 12.95 4.17
C LYS A 20 -2.43 13.18 5.67
N ASP A 21 -2.66 14.43 6.09
CA ASP A 21 -2.88 14.76 7.49
C ASP A 21 -4.31 14.47 7.96
N PHE A 22 -5.27 14.52 7.05
CA PHE A 22 -6.70 14.41 7.35
C PHE A 22 -7.40 13.25 6.64
N SER A 23 -6.73 12.57 5.72
CA SER A 23 -7.32 11.45 5.00
C SER A 23 -7.11 10.13 5.73
N GLN A 24 -8.05 9.23 5.52
CA GLN A 24 -8.06 7.87 6.05
C GLN A 24 -7.96 6.88 4.90
N ILE A 25 -7.20 5.81 5.08
CA ILE A 25 -7.26 4.64 4.19
C ILE A 25 -8.59 3.93 4.46
N ILE A 26 -9.33 3.66 3.41
CA ILE A 26 -10.63 2.97 3.46
C ILE A 26 -10.60 1.61 2.76
N GLN A 27 -9.57 1.34 1.97
CA GLN A 27 -9.29 0.04 1.38
C GLN A 27 -7.79 -0.11 1.15
N CYS A 28 -7.29 -1.33 1.34
CA CYS A 28 -5.94 -1.70 0.96
C CYS A 28 -5.98 -3.06 0.25
N GLY A 29 -5.53 -3.07 -1.00
CA GLY A 29 -5.24 -4.27 -1.76
C GLY A 29 -3.77 -4.62 -1.68
N SER A 30 -3.42 -5.89 -1.47
CA SER A 30 -2.04 -6.34 -1.55
C SER A 30 -1.94 -7.78 -2.08
N ILE A 31 -0.86 -8.04 -2.81
CA ILE A 31 -0.57 -9.34 -3.42
C ILE A 31 0.89 -9.69 -3.12
N LYS A 32 1.11 -10.87 -2.53
CA LYS A 32 2.43 -11.47 -2.36
C LYS A 32 2.72 -12.38 -3.54
N THR A 33 3.89 -12.22 -4.15
CA THR A 33 4.38 -13.10 -5.22
C THR A 33 5.79 -13.59 -4.92
N ASP A 34 6.21 -14.65 -5.62
CA ASP A 34 7.63 -14.97 -5.76
C ASP A 34 8.32 -14.00 -6.76
N LEU A 35 9.64 -14.17 -6.96
CA LEU A 35 10.41 -13.36 -7.92
C LEU A 35 10.06 -13.63 -9.39
N LYS A 36 9.27 -14.67 -9.67
CA LYS A 36 8.76 -14.99 -11.02
C LYS A 36 7.35 -14.47 -11.24
N LEU A 37 6.84 -13.68 -10.29
CA LEU A 37 5.47 -13.10 -10.29
C LEU A 37 4.36 -14.15 -10.16
N ASN A 38 4.64 -15.35 -9.66
CA ASN A 38 3.58 -16.28 -9.29
C ASN A 38 2.91 -15.81 -8.00
N THR A 39 1.60 -15.66 -7.99
CA THR A 39 0.85 -15.22 -6.81
C THR A 39 0.89 -16.31 -5.73
N LEU A 40 1.37 -15.95 -4.54
CA LEU A 40 1.45 -16.82 -3.36
C LEU A 40 0.31 -16.55 -2.38
N ALA A 41 -0.09 -15.27 -2.23
CA ALA A 41 -1.18 -14.84 -1.38
C ALA A 41 -1.74 -13.50 -1.85
N SER A 42 -2.95 -13.19 -1.44
CA SER A 42 -3.55 -11.88 -1.71
C SER A 42 -4.47 -11.46 -0.57
N GLN A 43 -4.63 -10.15 -0.41
CA GLN A 43 -5.50 -9.54 0.57
C GLN A 43 -6.18 -8.32 -0.06
N ASN A 44 -7.44 -8.12 0.25
CA ASN A 44 -8.18 -6.91 -0.09
C ASN A 44 -9.14 -6.59 1.05
N ILE A 45 -8.77 -5.63 1.88
CA ILE A 45 -9.51 -5.28 3.10
C ILE A 45 -10.03 -3.85 2.99
N SER A 46 -11.26 -3.64 3.41
CA SER A 46 -11.90 -2.34 3.43
C SER A 46 -12.51 -2.06 4.80
N SER A 47 -12.67 -0.77 5.13
CA SER A 47 -13.42 -0.31 6.29
C SER A 47 -14.27 0.91 5.95
N SER A 48 -15.27 1.17 6.75
CA SER A 48 -15.98 2.45 6.71
C SER A 48 -15.08 3.58 7.21
N PRO A 49 -15.27 4.82 6.70
CA PRO A 49 -14.65 5.99 7.29
C PRO A 49 -15.05 6.16 8.76
N LEU A 50 -14.10 6.66 9.56
CA LEU A 50 -14.42 7.06 10.95
C LEU A 50 -15.46 8.20 10.94
N PRO A 51 -16.34 8.29 11.95
CA PRO A 51 -17.46 9.23 11.96
C PRO A 51 -17.08 10.71 11.84
N TRP A 52 -15.86 11.06 12.21
CA TRP A 52 -15.34 12.44 12.14
C TRP A 52 -14.51 12.71 10.87
N ILE A 53 -14.32 11.71 10.01
CA ILE A 53 -13.62 11.88 8.74
C ILE A 53 -14.65 12.23 7.66
N ILE A 54 -14.49 13.42 7.08
CA ILE A 54 -15.30 13.88 5.96
C ILE A 54 -14.54 13.58 4.67
N PRO A 55 -15.00 12.63 3.85
CA PRO A 55 -14.36 12.31 2.59
C PRO A 55 -14.41 13.49 1.61
N GLN A 56 -13.34 13.68 0.86
CA GLN A 56 -13.33 14.66 -0.21
C GLN A 56 -14.24 14.21 -1.36
N PRO A 57 -15.13 15.10 -1.88
CA PRO A 57 -16.07 14.73 -2.94
C PRO A 57 -15.40 14.11 -4.18
N LYS A 58 -14.22 14.61 -4.54
CA LYS A 58 -13.46 14.09 -5.68
C LYS A 58 -12.99 12.65 -5.46
N ALA A 59 -12.47 12.32 -4.29
CA ALA A 59 -12.06 10.95 -3.95
C ALA A 59 -13.24 9.98 -4.03
N PHE A 60 -14.40 10.44 -3.57
CA PHE A 60 -15.66 9.70 -3.61
C PHE A 60 -16.11 9.36 -5.03
N LEU A 61 -16.10 10.36 -5.91
CA LEU A 61 -16.53 10.22 -7.30
C LEU A 61 -15.54 9.35 -8.10
N THR A 62 -14.23 9.50 -7.83
CA THR A 62 -13.18 8.76 -8.52
C THR A 62 -13.25 7.28 -8.16
N ASN A 63 -13.42 6.96 -6.89
CA ASN A 63 -13.36 5.58 -6.42
C ASN A 63 -14.69 4.83 -6.60
N LYS A 64 -15.79 5.50 -6.96
CA LYS A 64 -17.15 4.91 -7.10
C LYS A 64 -17.55 4.00 -5.93
N LYS A 65 -17.00 4.25 -4.74
CA LYS A 65 -17.07 3.35 -3.58
C LYS A 65 -18.09 3.82 -2.53
N THR A 66 -19.24 4.29 -2.97
CA THR A 66 -20.34 4.66 -2.06
C THR A 66 -20.77 3.52 -1.12
N HIS A 67 -20.55 2.26 -1.53
CA HIS A 67 -20.84 1.08 -0.72
C HIS A 67 -19.91 0.96 0.51
N LEU A 68 -18.75 1.61 0.54
CA LEU A 68 -17.81 1.54 1.65
C LEU A 68 -18.35 2.16 2.94
N PHE A 69 -19.39 3.00 2.87
CA PHE A 69 -20.05 3.54 4.07
C PHE A 69 -20.86 2.51 4.86
N ASN A 70 -21.20 1.39 4.25
CA ASN A 70 -22.00 0.33 4.84
C ASN A 70 -21.16 -0.91 5.19
N ILE A 71 -19.83 -0.80 5.18
CA ILE A 71 -18.95 -1.91 5.55
C ILE A 71 -18.96 -2.06 7.08
N ASN A 72 -19.33 -3.24 7.55
CA ASN A 72 -19.30 -3.60 8.97
C ASN A 72 -17.89 -4.05 9.40
N ASN A 73 -16.87 -3.25 9.07
CA ASN A 73 -15.49 -3.46 9.50
C ASN A 73 -14.93 -2.14 10.02
N SER A 74 -14.39 -2.16 11.23
CA SER A 74 -13.81 -0.97 11.82
C SER A 74 -12.47 -0.63 11.17
N HIS A 75 -12.14 0.66 11.16
CA HIS A 75 -10.84 1.13 10.69
C HIS A 75 -9.68 0.48 11.45
N TYR A 76 -9.77 0.40 12.76
CA TYR A 76 -8.77 -0.27 13.59
C TYR A 76 -8.57 -1.74 13.17
N GLN A 77 -9.65 -2.49 12.95
CA GLN A 77 -9.55 -3.89 12.56
C GLN A 77 -8.90 -4.03 11.19
N MET A 78 -9.26 -3.19 10.22
CA MET A 78 -8.64 -3.18 8.89
C MET A 78 -7.13 -2.93 8.99
N ILE A 79 -6.69 -1.89 9.72
CA ILE A 79 -5.28 -1.55 9.89
C ILE A 79 -4.51 -2.67 10.60
N LYS A 80 -5.13 -3.29 11.62
CA LYS A 80 -4.58 -4.46 12.30
C LYS A 80 -4.38 -5.64 11.36
N ASP A 81 -5.38 -5.96 10.55
CA ASP A 81 -5.33 -7.11 9.64
C ASP A 81 -4.30 -6.92 8.54
N ILE A 82 -4.16 -5.70 8.00
CA ILE A 82 -3.09 -5.37 7.05
C ILE A 82 -1.72 -5.60 7.69
N HIS A 83 -1.52 -5.04 8.88
CA HIS A 83 -0.23 -5.12 9.59
C HIS A 83 0.15 -6.56 9.94
N LEU A 84 -0.79 -7.34 10.49
CA LEU A 84 -0.55 -8.74 10.86
C LEU A 84 -0.25 -9.60 9.64
N GLN A 85 -1.00 -9.42 8.55
CA GLN A 85 -0.80 -10.17 7.32
C GLN A 85 0.57 -9.87 6.68
N TRP A 86 0.96 -8.61 6.64
CA TRP A 86 2.27 -8.23 6.09
C TRP A 86 3.42 -8.74 6.96
N ARG A 87 3.27 -8.76 8.28
CA ARG A 87 4.24 -9.39 9.18
C ARG A 87 4.36 -10.90 8.94
N GLU A 88 3.23 -11.58 8.82
CA GLU A 88 3.22 -13.01 8.51
C GLU A 88 3.90 -13.28 7.17
N TRP A 89 3.63 -12.45 6.15
CA TRP A 89 4.22 -12.62 4.83
C TRP A 89 5.74 -12.41 4.79
N THR A 90 6.30 -11.69 5.74
CA THR A 90 7.73 -11.32 5.79
C THR A 90 8.46 -11.89 7.01
N GLN A 91 7.83 -12.76 7.78
CA GLN A 91 8.38 -13.28 9.04
C GLN A 91 9.73 -13.96 8.85
N ASP A 92 9.88 -14.76 7.81
CA ASP A 92 11.07 -15.60 7.56
C ASP A 92 11.78 -15.27 6.24
N ILE A 93 11.34 -14.23 5.54
CA ILE A 93 11.87 -13.83 4.24
C ILE A 93 11.94 -12.30 4.12
N GLU A 94 12.81 -11.81 3.24
CA GLU A 94 12.86 -10.40 2.88
C GLU A 94 11.65 -10.04 2.00
N GLY A 95 10.82 -9.07 2.44
CA GLY A 95 9.73 -8.50 1.66
C GLY A 95 10.19 -7.28 0.88
N ILE A 96 9.98 -7.27 -0.43
CA ILE A 96 10.15 -6.08 -1.26
C ILE A 96 8.76 -5.50 -1.50
N PHE A 97 8.43 -4.43 -0.78
CA PHE A 97 7.14 -3.73 -0.89
C PHE A 97 7.14 -2.81 -2.10
N ILE A 98 6.20 -3.02 -3.00
CA ILE A 98 6.13 -2.38 -4.31
C ILE A 98 4.82 -1.61 -4.46
N SER A 99 4.92 -0.33 -4.76
CA SER A 99 3.80 0.56 -5.04
C SER A 99 4.05 1.40 -6.30
N TYR A 100 3.03 2.05 -6.81
CA TYR A 100 3.13 3.03 -7.88
C TYR A 100 2.87 4.43 -7.33
N ASN A 101 3.88 5.29 -7.28
CA ASN A 101 3.84 6.61 -6.64
C ASN A 101 3.54 6.55 -5.12
N GLY A 102 3.75 5.41 -4.49
CA GLY A 102 3.36 5.17 -3.11
C GLY A 102 4.29 5.80 -2.08
N HIS A 103 5.57 6.02 -2.39
CA HIS A 103 6.52 6.66 -1.47
C HIS A 103 6.06 8.03 -0.99
N SER A 104 5.42 8.79 -1.86
CA SER A 104 4.95 10.13 -1.55
C SER A 104 3.56 10.16 -0.93
N PHE A 105 2.79 9.07 -0.99
CA PHE A 105 1.39 9.06 -0.57
C PHE A 105 1.02 7.83 0.27
N ASP A 106 0.95 6.63 -0.31
CA ASP A 106 0.47 5.42 0.37
C ASP A 106 1.32 5.03 1.58
N ASP A 107 2.65 5.05 1.41
CA ASP A 107 3.60 4.73 2.49
C ASP A 107 3.43 5.67 3.68
N GLU A 108 3.27 6.96 3.43
CA GLU A 108 3.15 7.95 4.49
C GLU A 108 1.80 7.80 5.22
N LEU A 109 0.72 7.54 4.50
CA LEU A 109 -0.59 7.28 5.10
C LEU A 109 -0.59 5.99 5.93
N LEU A 110 -0.06 4.89 5.37
CA LEU A 110 0.08 3.61 6.08
C LEU A 110 0.90 3.78 7.35
N ARG A 111 2.06 4.43 7.25
CA ARG A 111 2.94 4.71 8.39
C ARG A 111 2.20 5.45 9.50
N ARG A 112 1.46 6.51 9.16
CA ARG A 112 0.69 7.30 10.14
C ARG A 112 -0.43 6.49 10.76
N GLN A 113 -1.13 5.69 9.97
CA GLN A 113 -2.25 4.90 10.47
C GLN A 113 -1.78 3.69 11.28
N PHE A 114 -0.67 3.08 10.95
CA PHE A 114 -0.03 2.09 11.83
C PHE A 114 0.38 2.73 13.16
N PHE A 115 1.07 3.85 13.12
CA PHE A 115 1.51 4.55 14.33
C PHE A 115 0.33 4.96 15.23
N SER A 116 -0.73 5.57 14.67
CA SER A 116 -1.91 6.00 15.44
C SER A 116 -2.73 4.86 16.03
N ASN A 117 -2.57 3.65 15.50
CA ASN A 117 -3.19 2.42 16.02
C ASN A 117 -2.21 1.55 16.84
N LEU A 118 -1.04 2.08 17.22
CA LEU A 118 0.00 1.44 18.03
C LEU A 118 0.61 0.19 17.37
N PHE A 119 0.71 0.17 16.04
CA PHE A 119 1.44 -0.82 15.29
C PHE A 119 2.80 -0.29 14.82
N GLU A 120 3.71 -1.20 14.43
CA GLU A 120 5.01 -0.87 13.83
C GLU A 120 4.83 -0.04 12.54
N PRO A 121 5.23 1.25 12.54
CA PRO A 121 4.95 2.13 11.40
C PRO A 121 5.87 1.90 10.19
N TYR A 122 7.00 1.23 10.39
CA TYR A 122 8.05 1.06 9.37
C TYR A 122 8.19 -0.37 8.85
N ILE A 123 7.13 -1.17 8.97
CA ILE A 123 7.11 -2.58 8.56
C ILE A 123 7.60 -2.80 7.12
N THR A 124 7.36 -1.85 6.23
CA THR A 124 7.73 -1.94 4.80
C THR A 124 9.22 -1.75 4.53
N ASN A 125 10.00 -1.26 5.49
CA ASN A 125 11.43 -0.95 5.31
C ASN A 125 12.30 -1.25 6.54
N THR A 126 11.83 -2.14 7.42
CA THR A 126 12.57 -2.64 8.59
C THR A 126 12.62 -4.16 8.55
N ASN A 127 13.43 -4.78 9.43
CA ASN A 127 13.55 -6.24 9.55
C ASN A 127 13.95 -6.95 8.24
N GLY A 128 14.80 -6.32 7.44
CA GLY A 128 15.22 -6.84 6.15
C GLY A 128 14.30 -6.46 4.98
N ASN A 129 13.13 -5.89 5.25
CA ASN A 129 12.22 -5.43 4.20
C ASN A 129 12.76 -4.17 3.50
N SER A 130 12.42 -4.03 2.23
CA SER A 130 12.74 -2.87 1.39
C SER A 130 11.54 -2.39 0.60
N ARG A 131 11.62 -1.16 0.08
CA ARG A 131 10.55 -0.53 -0.70
C ARG A 131 11.02 -0.17 -2.09
N LEU A 132 10.11 -0.31 -3.05
CA LEU A 132 10.31 0.10 -4.44
C LEU A 132 9.10 0.90 -4.93
N ASP A 133 9.33 2.11 -5.40
CA ASP A 133 8.33 2.90 -6.11
C ASP A 133 8.54 2.75 -7.62
N LEU A 134 7.59 2.10 -8.28
CA LEU A 134 7.68 1.83 -9.72
C LEU A 134 7.67 3.10 -10.56
N MET A 135 6.90 4.13 -10.18
CA MET A 135 6.88 5.38 -10.92
C MET A 135 8.25 6.07 -10.86
N LEU A 136 8.85 6.13 -9.69
CA LEU A 136 10.18 6.72 -9.51
C LEU A 136 11.25 5.93 -10.26
N MET A 137 11.19 4.61 -10.20
CA MET A 137 12.11 3.74 -10.94
C MET A 137 11.98 3.96 -12.45
N MET A 138 10.76 4.00 -12.99
CA MET A 138 10.52 4.23 -14.42
C MET A 138 11.00 5.61 -14.86
N HIS A 139 10.78 6.67 -14.07
CA HIS A 139 11.29 8.00 -14.35
C HIS A 139 12.83 8.04 -14.39
N ASN A 140 13.47 7.37 -13.43
CA ASN A 140 14.94 7.29 -13.42
C ASN A 140 15.49 6.55 -14.66
N ILE A 141 14.88 5.40 -15.01
CA ILE A 141 15.26 4.66 -16.23
C ILE A 141 15.06 5.52 -17.48
N ALA A 142 13.90 6.20 -17.61
CA ALA A 142 13.61 7.07 -18.74
C ALA A 142 14.64 8.21 -18.87
N THR A 143 15.07 8.79 -17.74
CA THR A 143 16.10 9.85 -17.74
C THR A 143 17.44 9.37 -18.32
N PHE A 144 17.84 8.12 -18.03
CA PHE A 144 19.08 7.55 -18.56
C PHE A 144 18.97 7.06 -20.01
N PHE A 145 17.76 6.67 -20.45
CA PHE A 145 17.50 6.06 -21.76
C PHE A 145 16.56 6.89 -22.64
N GLN A 146 16.62 8.22 -22.55
CA GLN A 146 15.70 9.18 -23.20
C GLN A 146 15.44 8.97 -24.71
N SER A 147 16.32 8.24 -25.42
CA SER A 147 16.15 7.95 -26.85
C SER A 147 15.40 6.64 -27.16
N SER A 148 15.03 5.84 -26.16
CA SER A 148 14.59 4.46 -26.37
C SER A 148 13.21 4.12 -25.78
N PHE A 149 12.60 5.01 -25.00
CA PHE A 149 11.30 4.74 -24.34
C PHE A 149 10.33 5.89 -24.54
N GLU A 150 9.23 5.63 -25.24
CA GLU A 150 8.02 6.43 -25.16
C GLU A 150 7.14 5.83 -24.04
N PHE A 151 6.97 6.56 -22.95
CA PHE A 151 6.01 6.18 -21.91
C PHE A 151 4.62 6.68 -22.30
N PRO A 152 3.56 5.85 -22.24
CA PRO A 152 2.21 6.36 -22.31
C PRO A 152 1.95 7.26 -21.10
N LEU A 153 1.57 8.51 -21.36
CA LEU A 153 1.15 9.50 -20.37
C LEU A 153 -0.21 9.15 -19.79
#